data_fb26ab7e8e76f45c614ace37400c8b64
#
_entry.id   fb26ab7e8e76f45c614ace37400c8b64
#
_cell.length_a   1.000
_cell.length_b   1.000
_cell.length_c   1.000
_cell.angle_alpha   90.00
_cell.angle_beta   90.00
_cell.angle_gamma   90.00
#
_symmetry.space_group_name_H-M   'P 1'
#
loop_
_entity.id
_entity.type
_entity.pdbx_description
1 polymer ?
#
loop_
_entity_poly.entity_id
_entity_poly.type
_entity_poly.pdbx_seq_one_letter_code
_entity_poly.pdbx_strand_id
1 'polypeptide(L)'
;MALTNLKRLLVANRGEIACRVMNSARALGLDTVAVHSEADARAKHVKFADVAVQVGTGSAATTSYLDADAVLEAARATGADCIHPVF
;
A
#
# COMPACT_ATOMS: atom_id res chain seq x y z
N MET A 1 -4.03 16.43 19.29
CA MET A 1 -2.74 15.77 19.22
C MET A 1 -2.13 15.94 17.85
N ALA A 2 -0.86 16.19 17.83
CA ALA A 2 -0.16 16.40 16.55
C ALA A 2 -0.23 15.19 15.63
N LEU A 3 -0.42 14.01 16.20
CA LEU A 3 -0.44 12.77 15.43
C LEU A 3 -1.65 12.62 14.52
N THR A 4 -2.64 13.47 14.71
CA THR A 4 -3.91 13.28 14.00
C THR A 4 -3.93 13.83 12.59
N ASN A 5 -2.82 14.38 12.11
CA ASN A 5 -2.77 14.88 10.74
C ASN A 5 -2.59 13.78 9.70
N LEU A 6 -2.16 12.60 10.12
CA LEU A 6 -2.01 11.48 9.20
C LEU A 6 -3.37 10.87 8.92
N LYS A 7 -3.70 10.71 7.65
CA LYS A 7 -5.03 10.23 7.25
C LYS A 7 -4.99 8.99 6.39
N ARG A 8 -3.94 8.79 5.62
CA ARG A 8 -3.89 7.70 4.65
C ARG A 8 -2.50 7.08 4.60
N LEU A 9 -2.45 5.77 4.79
CA LEU A 9 -1.22 5.00 4.80
C LEU A 9 -1.13 4.12 3.57
N LEU A 10 -0.05 4.26 2.82
CA LEU A 10 0.24 3.33 1.74
C LEU A 10 1.10 2.21 2.29
N VAL A 11 0.66 0.97 2.09
CA VAL A 11 1.37 -0.22 2.56
C VAL A 11 2.05 -0.86 1.37
N ALA A 12 3.39 -0.82 1.35
CA ALA A 12 4.17 -1.35 0.24
C ALA A 12 4.44 -2.83 0.36
N ASN A 13 4.07 -3.46 1.45
CA ASN A 13 4.18 -4.90 1.63
C ASN A 13 3.00 -5.60 0.97
N ARG A 14 3.09 -6.91 0.87
CA ARG A 14 2.01 -7.72 0.31
C ARG A 14 1.71 -8.90 1.22
N GLY A 15 0.64 -9.62 0.88
CA GLY A 15 0.25 -10.82 1.60
C GLY A 15 -0.22 -10.52 3.02
N GLU A 16 0.06 -11.44 3.92
CA GLU A 16 -0.45 -11.34 5.27
C GLU A 16 0.15 -10.16 6.04
N ILE A 17 1.41 -9.85 5.78
CA ILE A 17 2.04 -8.71 6.44
C ILE A 17 1.29 -7.44 6.08
N ALA A 18 0.97 -7.25 4.81
CA ALA A 18 0.22 -6.09 4.37
C ALA A 18 -1.15 -6.02 5.05
N CYS A 19 -1.84 -7.15 5.13
CA CYS A 19 -3.16 -7.18 5.77
C CYS A 19 -3.08 -6.80 7.25
N ARG A 20 -2.05 -7.28 7.95
CA ARG A 20 -1.88 -6.97 9.36
C ARG A 20 -1.60 -5.50 9.59
N VAL A 21 -0.74 -4.92 8.76
CA VAL A 21 -0.43 -3.49 8.85
C VAL A 21 -1.67 -2.66 8.58
N MET A 22 -2.42 -3.02 7.55
CA MET A 22 -3.64 -2.29 7.20
C MET A 22 -4.71 -2.40 8.29
N ASN A 23 -4.81 -3.55 8.92
CA ASN A 23 -5.75 -3.72 10.01
C ASN A 23 -5.41 -2.80 11.18
N SER A 24 -4.12 -2.71 11.53
CA SER A 24 -3.66 -1.80 12.58
C SER A 24 -3.91 -0.34 12.19
N ALA A 25 -3.67 0.00 10.94
CA ALA A 25 -3.89 1.36 10.46
C ALA A 25 -5.36 1.76 10.57
N ARG A 26 -6.26 0.85 10.22
CA ARG A 26 -7.69 1.13 10.33
C ARG A 26 -8.12 1.33 11.78
N ALA A 27 -7.53 0.57 12.69
CA ALA A 27 -7.81 0.72 14.11
C ALA A 27 -7.40 2.10 14.60
N LEU A 28 -6.43 2.73 13.94
CA LEU A 28 -5.98 4.08 14.25
C LEU A 28 -6.75 5.15 13.47
N GLY A 29 -7.72 4.76 12.68
CA GLY A 29 -8.52 5.70 11.92
C GLY A 29 -7.91 6.13 10.59
N LEU A 30 -6.94 5.38 10.08
CA LEU A 30 -6.31 5.71 8.81
C LEU A 30 -6.96 4.96 7.65
N ASP A 31 -7.05 5.61 6.50
CA ASP A 31 -7.37 4.93 5.26
C ASP A 31 -6.15 4.18 4.79
N THR A 32 -6.36 3.10 4.04
CA THR A 32 -5.26 2.26 3.60
C THR A 32 -5.20 2.20 2.07
N VAL A 33 -3.98 2.23 1.55
CA VAL A 33 -3.71 2.09 0.13
C VAL A 33 -2.81 0.87 -0.05
N ALA A 34 -3.23 -0.06 -0.89
CA ALA A 34 -2.42 -1.21 -1.25
C ALA A 34 -1.79 -0.95 -2.60
N VAL A 35 -0.55 -1.41 -2.77
CA VAL A 35 0.07 -1.45 -4.10
C VAL A 35 0.19 -2.92 -4.48
N HIS A 36 0.11 -3.20 -5.76
CA HIS A 36 0.19 -4.58 -6.22
C HIS A 36 0.78 -4.64 -7.63
N SER A 37 1.41 -5.76 -7.92
CA SER A 37 1.83 -6.07 -9.28
C SER A 37 0.63 -6.53 -10.08
N GLU A 38 0.80 -6.66 -11.37
CA GLU A 38 -0.26 -7.19 -12.22
C GLU A 38 -0.70 -8.59 -11.77
N ALA A 39 0.28 -9.42 -11.39
CA ALA A 39 0.00 -10.78 -10.96
C ALA A 39 -0.82 -10.83 -9.67
N ASP A 40 -0.70 -9.83 -8.82
CA ASP A 40 -1.33 -9.82 -7.50
C ASP A 40 -2.63 -9.02 -7.47
N ALA A 41 -3.20 -8.70 -8.62
CA ALA A 41 -4.39 -7.84 -8.67
C ALA A 41 -5.57 -8.37 -7.86
N ARG A 42 -5.62 -9.69 -7.62
CA ARG A 42 -6.70 -10.31 -6.86
C ARG A 42 -6.25 -10.78 -5.48
N ALA A 43 -5.07 -10.37 -5.05
CA ALA A 43 -4.54 -10.80 -3.77
C ALA A 43 -5.39 -10.28 -2.62
N LYS A 44 -5.30 -10.95 -1.48
CA LYS A 44 -6.11 -10.62 -0.31
C LYS A 44 -5.86 -9.20 0.17
N HIS A 45 -4.59 -8.75 0.17
CA HIS A 45 -4.28 -7.41 0.66
C HIS A 45 -4.88 -6.33 -0.25
N VAL A 46 -5.03 -6.62 -1.54
CA VAL A 46 -5.65 -5.70 -2.48
C VAL A 46 -7.12 -5.51 -2.14
N LYS A 47 -7.81 -6.60 -1.84
CA LYS A 47 -9.22 -6.54 -1.51
C LYS A 47 -9.46 -5.91 -0.14
N PHE A 48 -8.50 -6.04 0.75
CA PHE A 48 -8.64 -5.53 2.12
C PHE A 48 -8.47 -4.02 2.20
N ALA A 49 -7.70 -3.43 1.29
CA ALA A 49 -7.40 -2.01 1.32
C ALA A 49 -8.57 -1.15 0.87
N ASP A 50 -8.57 0.10 1.30
CA ASP A 50 -9.58 1.07 0.86
C ASP A 50 -9.36 1.47 -0.60
N VAL A 51 -8.10 1.58 -1.01
CA VAL A 51 -7.71 1.91 -2.38
C VAL A 51 -6.58 0.98 -2.79
N ALA A 52 -6.58 0.55 -4.04
CA ALA A 52 -5.52 -0.31 -4.55
C ALA A 52 -4.98 0.27 -5.85
N VAL A 53 -3.65 0.23 -6.01
CA VAL A 53 -2.97 0.79 -7.17
C VAL A 53 -2.01 -0.24 -7.73
N GLN A 54 -2.08 -0.49 -9.02
CA GLN A 54 -1.12 -1.36 -9.68
C GLN A 54 0.19 -0.60 -9.89
N VAL A 55 1.30 -1.21 -9.48
CA VAL A 55 2.63 -0.64 -9.68
C VAL A 55 3.41 -1.54 -10.61
N GLY A 56 4.00 -0.94 -11.65
CA GLY A 56 4.70 -1.71 -12.65
C GLY A 56 3.74 -2.38 -13.63
N THR A 57 4.30 -2.90 -14.70
CA THR A 57 3.53 -3.49 -15.78
C THR A 57 3.81 -4.97 -15.99
N GLY A 58 4.75 -5.54 -15.25
CA GLY A 58 5.08 -6.94 -15.38
C GLY A 58 4.46 -7.78 -14.30
N SER A 59 4.62 -9.08 -14.42
CA SER A 59 4.15 -10.01 -13.41
C SER A 59 5.19 -10.28 -12.33
N ALA A 60 6.40 -9.75 -12.47
CA ALA A 60 7.47 -9.98 -11.51
C ALA A 60 7.25 -9.13 -10.26
N ALA A 61 6.85 -9.77 -9.18
CA ALA A 61 6.51 -9.07 -7.95
C ALA A 61 7.68 -8.25 -7.40
N THR A 62 8.89 -8.79 -7.46
CA THR A 62 10.05 -8.09 -6.94
C THR A 62 10.31 -6.78 -7.64
N THR A 63 10.10 -6.75 -8.96
CA THR A 63 10.31 -5.53 -9.72
C THR A 63 9.31 -4.45 -9.33
N SER A 64 8.06 -4.84 -9.10
CA SER A 64 6.99 -3.89 -8.77
C SER A 64 7.10 -3.35 -7.36
N TYR A 65 7.27 -4.23 -6.38
CA TYR A 65 7.22 -3.83 -4.98
C TYR A 65 8.51 -3.16 -4.50
N LEU A 66 9.63 -3.48 -5.13
CA LEU A 66 10.92 -2.89 -4.77
C LEU A 66 11.25 -1.66 -5.59
N ASP A 67 10.37 -1.26 -6.49
CA ASP A 67 10.56 -0.04 -7.28
C ASP A 67 10.09 1.15 -6.46
N ALA A 68 11.04 1.82 -5.81
CA ALA A 68 10.72 2.94 -4.93
C ALA A 68 10.03 4.07 -5.68
N ASP A 69 10.42 4.33 -6.93
CA ASP A 69 9.81 5.41 -7.69
C ASP A 69 8.34 5.11 -7.99
N ALA A 70 8.02 3.87 -8.32
CA ALA A 70 6.64 3.49 -8.59
C ALA A 70 5.79 3.58 -7.32
N VAL A 71 6.34 3.20 -6.18
CA VAL A 71 5.64 3.28 -4.90
C VAL A 71 5.39 4.75 -4.52
N LEU A 72 6.40 5.60 -4.70
CA LEU A 72 6.24 7.03 -4.41
C LEU A 72 5.22 7.69 -5.33
N GLU A 73 5.18 7.27 -6.58
CA GLU A 73 4.19 7.80 -7.52
C GLU A 73 2.79 7.36 -7.11
N ALA A 74 2.63 6.13 -6.67
CA ALA A 74 1.34 5.64 -6.18
C ALA A 74 0.90 6.44 -4.95
N ALA A 75 1.83 6.77 -4.07
CA ALA A 75 1.53 7.56 -2.88
C ALA A 75 1.03 8.94 -3.27
N ARG A 76 1.69 9.57 -4.23
CA ARG A 76 1.25 10.88 -4.73
C ARG A 76 -0.14 10.82 -5.34
N ALA A 77 -0.36 9.81 -6.19
CA ALA A 77 -1.61 9.70 -6.91
C ALA A 77 -2.80 9.47 -5.99
N THR A 78 -2.58 8.83 -4.84
CA THR A 78 -3.65 8.49 -3.90
C THR A 78 -3.74 9.47 -2.73
N GLY A 79 -2.81 10.41 -2.63
CA GLY A 79 -2.79 11.34 -1.52
C GLY A 79 -2.36 10.72 -0.20
N ALA A 80 -1.52 9.69 -0.26
CA ALA A 80 -1.05 9.04 0.96
C ALA A 80 -0.14 9.97 1.74
N ASP A 81 -0.33 10.01 3.04
CA ASP A 81 0.45 10.86 3.95
C ASP A 81 1.69 10.14 4.47
N CYS A 82 1.67 8.82 4.46
CA CYS A 82 2.77 8.03 5.00
C CYS A 82 2.85 6.71 4.25
N ILE A 83 4.00 6.07 4.37
CA ILE A 83 4.28 4.83 3.67
C ILE A 83 4.89 3.83 4.65
N HIS A 84 4.35 2.61 4.65
CA HIS A 84 4.96 1.50 5.36
C HIS A 84 5.80 0.75 4.33
N PRO A 85 7.13 0.80 4.41
CA PRO A 85 7.97 0.26 3.35
C PRO A 85 8.02 -1.26 3.35
N VAL A 86 8.43 -1.80 2.23
CA VAL A 86 8.71 -3.24 2.11
C VAL A 86 10.05 -3.55 2.78
N PHE A 87 10.16 -4.73 3.33
CA PHE A 87 11.42 -5.19 3.92
C PHE A 87 12.05 -6.26 3.08
#